data_abbc45b59356b40d18d5e7a6ca88c952
#
_entry.id   abbc45b59356b40d18d5e7a6ca88c952
#
_cell.length_a   1.000
_cell.length_b   1.000
_cell.length_c   1.000
_cell.angle_alpha   90.00
_cell.angle_beta   90.00
_cell.angle_gamma   90.00
#
_symmetry.space_group_name_H-M   'P 1'
#
loop_
_entity.id
_entity.type
_entity.pdbx_description
1 polymer ?
#
loop_
_entity_poly.entity_id
_entity_poly.type
_entity_poly.pdbx_seq_one_letter_code
_entity_poly.pdbx_strand_id
1 'polypeptide(L)'
;MSAVIGSHHLLAFVLNVARLCVWLLLLAVIFLPLEHLFALHRKRFFRRGLLRDIGYYFLNGLLPGVLLIVPLSLIAFGAHAVVPYRVQATVAAWPLWTRVVIGFVVGEIGFYWGHRWAHAIPFLWRFHAVHHSAEHVYFLTSARAHPLDNVFIRLCGLVPAYILGVASPLTPSGSIVPVLIVLAATLWGFFIHANLRWRLRPIGWLIATPAFHHWHHTLGESRDRNFASMLPWVDMIFGTYHAPRQQWPAAYGIDDKLPESLAGQLLHPFRASPPADRARPLAAEQS
;
A
#
# COMPACT_ATOMS: atom_id res chain seq x y z
N MET A 1 23.78 31.16 -10.98
CA MET A 1 22.49 30.78 -10.36
C MET A 1 22.02 29.36 -10.78
N SER A 2 22.04 29.01 -12.06
CA SER A 2 21.64 27.68 -12.56
C SER A 2 22.48 26.50 -12.03
N ALA A 3 23.80 26.64 -11.93
CA ALA A 3 24.70 25.58 -11.43
C ALA A 3 24.52 25.30 -9.93
N VAL A 4 24.21 26.31 -9.12
CA VAL A 4 23.94 26.16 -7.67
C VAL A 4 22.58 25.45 -7.45
N ILE A 5 21.56 25.79 -8.23
CA ILE A 5 20.25 25.13 -8.19
C ILE A 5 20.39 23.65 -8.58
N GLY A 6 21.15 23.36 -9.64
CA GLY A 6 21.42 21.98 -10.08
C GLY A 6 22.14 21.14 -9.02
N SER A 7 23.11 21.72 -8.31
CA SER A 7 23.84 21.01 -7.23
C SER A 7 22.94 20.67 -6.03
N HIS A 8 22.01 21.54 -5.65
CA HIS A 8 21.06 21.28 -4.55
C HIS A 8 20.08 20.14 -4.90
N HIS A 9 19.57 20.10 -6.14
CA HIS A 9 18.69 19.02 -6.57
C HIS A 9 19.40 17.68 -6.65
N LEU A 10 20.65 17.64 -7.15
CA LEU A 10 21.45 16.43 -7.19
C LEU A 10 21.76 15.92 -5.77
N LEU A 11 22.17 16.81 -4.87
CA LEU A 11 22.42 16.43 -3.48
C LEU A 11 21.15 15.85 -2.80
N ALA A 12 19.99 16.51 -2.97
CA ALA A 12 18.72 16.02 -2.44
C ALA A 12 18.36 14.64 -3.00
N PHE A 13 18.57 14.41 -4.29
CA PHE A 13 18.36 13.11 -4.91
C PHE A 13 19.28 12.04 -4.32
N VAL A 14 20.59 12.31 -4.22
CA VAL A 14 21.57 11.39 -3.65
C VAL A 14 21.23 11.05 -2.20
N LEU A 15 20.88 12.04 -1.39
CA LEU A 15 20.46 11.82 0.00
C LEU A 15 19.19 10.96 0.10
N ASN A 16 18.21 11.15 -0.79
CA ASN A 16 17.01 10.31 -0.84
C ASN A 16 17.35 8.86 -1.21
N VAL A 17 18.23 8.64 -2.18
CA VAL A 17 18.69 7.29 -2.55
C VAL A 17 19.47 6.66 -1.39
N ALA A 18 20.39 7.38 -0.75
CA ALA A 18 21.13 6.90 0.41
C ALA A 18 20.19 6.51 1.56
N ARG A 19 19.18 7.33 1.85
CA ARG A 19 18.14 7.01 2.82
C ARG A 19 17.41 5.71 2.48
N LEU A 20 17.04 5.51 1.22
CA LEU A 20 16.39 4.28 0.78
C LEU A 20 17.31 3.07 0.90
N CYS A 21 18.61 3.20 0.62
CA CYS A 21 19.59 2.13 0.85
C CYS A 21 19.66 1.74 2.33
N VAL A 22 19.70 2.73 3.24
CA VAL A 22 19.67 2.47 4.70
C VAL A 22 18.39 1.76 5.11
N TRP A 23 17.23 2.22 4.65
CA TRP A 23 15.96 1.57 4.93
C TRP A 23 15.91 0.14 4.38
N LEU A 24 16.39 -0.10 3.16
CA LEU A 24 16.44 -1.45 2.57
C LEU A 24 17.33 -2.38 3.40
N LEU A 25 18.50 -1.88 3.86
CA LEU A 25 19.38 -2.63 4.74
C LEU A 25 18.70 -2.98 6.07
N LEU A 26 18.03 -2.01 6.72
CA LEU A 26 17.28 -2.25 7.95
C LEU A 26 16.16 -3.28 7.77
N LEU A 27 15.38 -3.16 6.69
CA LEU A 27 14.36 -4.15 6.35
C LEU A 27 14.97 -5.53 6.11
N ALA A 28 16.10 -5.61 5.41
CA ALA A 28 16.80 -6.87 5.16
C ALA A 28 17.31 -7.49 6.47
N VAL A 29 17.91 -6.70 7.34
CA VAL A 29 18.40 -7.16 8.66
C VAL A 29 17.27 -7.70 9.54
N ILE A 30 16.06 -7.14 9.43
CA ILE A 30 14.90 -7.61 10.19
C ILE A 30 14.24 -8.81 9.51
N PHE A 31 13.87 -8.68 8.23
CA PHE A 31 13.00 -9.66 7.58
C PHE A 31 13.74 -10.89 7.06
N LEU A 32 15.02 -10.80 6.65
CA LEU A 32 15.73 -11.98 6.16
C LEU A 32 15.91 -13.07 7.24
N PRO A 33 16.34 -12.74 8.48
CA PRO A 33 16.38 -13.74 9.55
C PRO A 33 15.00 -14.28 9.90
N LEU A 34 13.98 -13.42 9.96
CA LEU A 34 12.62 -13.84 10.27
C LEU A 34 12.08 -14.80 9.20
N GLU A 35 12.22 -14.47 7.92
CA GLU A 35 11.80 -15.32 6.81
C GLU A 35 12.66 -16.59 6.67
N HIS A 36 13.90 -16.58 7.17
CA HIS A 36 14.73 -17.80 7.22
C HIS A 36 14.26 -18.75 8.34
N LEU A 37 14.05 -18.21 9.54
CA LEU A 37 13.73 -19.00 10.74
C LEU A 37 12.24 -19.44 10.79
N PHE A 38 11.34 -18.58 10.31
CA PHE A 38 9.90 -18.76 10.44
C PHE A 38 9.18 -18.84 9.08
N ALA A 39 9.88 -19.23 8.02
CA ALA A 39 9.33 -19.33 6.68
C ALA A 39 8.03 -20.14 6.62
N LEU A 40 7.02 -19.63 5.93
CA LEU A 40 5.87 -20.41 5.49
C LEU A 40 6.29 -21.35 4.34
N HIS A 41 6.99 -20.81 3.36
CA HIS A 41 7.54 -21.56 2.24
C HIS A 41 9.06 -21.42 2.22
N ARG A 42 9.79 -22.53 2.33
CA ARG A 42 11.26 -22.50 2.20
C ARG A 42 11.63 -22.18 0.76
N LYS A 43 12.15 -21.01 0.51
CA LYS A 43 12.58 -20.52 -0.81
C LYS A 43 13.99 -19.96 -0.73
N ARG A 44 14.71 -19.99 -1.86
CA ARG A 44 15.99 -19.29 -1.96
C ARG A 44 15.75 -17.79 -1.98
N PHE A 45 16.52 -17.03 -1.21
CA PHE A 45 16.43 -15.56 -1.23
C PHE A 45 16.84 -15.01 -2.61
N PHE A 46 17.98 -15.43 -3.13
CA PHE A 46 18.41 -15.09 -4.49
C PHE A 46 17.59 -15.86 -5.52
N ARG A 47 16.60 -15.21 -6.10
CA ARG A 47 15.67 -15.78 -7.06
C ARG A 47 15.47 -14.85 -8.25
N ARG A 48 14.89 -15.40 -9.33
CA ARG A 48 14.45 -14.59 -10.46
C ARG A 48 13.47 -13.51 -9.97
N GLY A 49 13.66 -12.27 -10.42
CA GLY A 49 12.82 -11.14 -10.07
C GLY A 49 13.25 -10.33 -8.84
N LEU A 50 14.24 -10.77 -8.03
CA LEU A 50 14.70 -9.99 -6.88
C LEU A 50 15.18 -8.58 -7.29
N LEU A 51 15.99 -8.47 -8.34
CA LEU A 51 16.46 -7.16 -8.83
C LEU A 51 15.31 -6.26 -9.31
N ARG A 52 14.27 -6.85 -9.90
CA ARG A 52 13.05 -6.13 -10.29
C ARG A 52 12.31 -5.62 -9.05
N ASP A 53 12.17 -6.43 -8.01
CA ASP A 53 11.48 -6.05 -6.78
C ASP A 53 12.27 -4.96 -6.02
N ILE A 54 13.61 -5.02 -6.03
CA ILE A 54 14.48 -3.93 -5.57
C ILE A 54 14.28 -2.66 -6.43
N GLY A 55 14.17 -2.80 -7.75
CA GLY A 55 13.86 -1.70 -8.66
C GLY A 55 12.52 -1.02 -8.30
N TYR A 56 11.47 -1.80 -8.01
CA TYR A 56 10.20 -1.29 -7.53
C TYR A 56 10.32 -0.60 -6.16
N TYR A 57 11.14 -1.13 -5.26
CA TYR A 57 11.39 -0.49 -3.97
C TYR A 57 11.93 0.93 -4.13
N PHE A 58 12.97 1.13 -4.94
CA PHE A 58 13.50 2.48 -5.20
C PHE A 58 12.51 3.36 -5.97
N LEU A 59 11.84 2.82 -6.98
CA LEU A 59 10.85 3.53 -7.77
C LEU A 59 9.70 4.05 -6.89
N ASN A 60 9.13 3.20 -6.04
CA ASN A 60 8.05 3.53 -5.12
C ASN A 60 8.51 4.29 -3.87
N GLY A 61 9.80 4.33 -3.60
CA GLY A 61 10.38 5.20 -2.58
C GLY A 61 10.60 6.65 -3.07
N LEU A 62 10.80 6.84 -4.38
CA LEU A 62 11.12 8.15 -4.96
C LEU A 62 9.92 8.83 -5.64
N LEU A 63 9.20 8.11 -6.50
CA LEU A 63 8.17 8.71 -7.37
C LEU A 63 6.90 9.15 -6.66
N PRO A 64 6.25 8.37 -5.76
CA PRO A 64 4.99 8.78 -5.15
C PRO A 64 5.10 10.08 -4.38
N GLY A 65 6.26 10.36 -3.73
CA GLY A 65 6.50 11.62 -3.04
C GLY A 65 6.35 12.84 -3.96
N VAL A 66 6.81 12.73 -5.20
CA VAL A 66 6.70 13.80 -6.20
C VAL A 66 5.30 13.82 -6.82
N LEU A 67 4.77 12.66 -7.20
CA LEU A 67 3.48 12.54 -7.88
C LEU A 67 2.30 12.94 -6.98
N LEU A 68 2.44 12.83 -5.66
CA LEU A 68 1.40 13.21 -4.69
C LEU A 68 1.37 14.70 -4.37
N ILE A 69 2.41 15.48 -4.70
CA ILE A 69 2.48 16.90 -4.34
C ILE A 69 1.26 17.66 -4.89
N VAL A 70 1.03 17.58 -6.19
CA VAL A 70 -0.06 18.32 -6.84
C VAL A 70 -1.45 17.86 -6.37
N PRO A 71 -1.81 16.55 -6.44
CA PRO A 71 -3.15 16.13 -6.02
C PRO A 71 -3.42 16.39 -4.53
N LEU A 72 -2.45 16.16 -3.63
CA LEU A 72 -2.64 16.47 -2.21
C LEU A 72 -2.77 17.96 -1.95
N SER A 73 -2.04 18.81 -2.67
CA SER A 73 -2.17 20.28 -2.57
C SER A 73 -3.56 20.74 -3.02
N LEU A 74 -4.08 20.18 -4.13
CA LEU A 74 -5.43 20.48 -4.61
C LEU A 74 -6.50 20.02 -3.62
N ILE A 75 -6.36 18.83 -3.04
CA ILE A 75 -7.28 18.31 -2.03
C ILE A 75 -7.23 19.17 -0.77
N ALA A 76 -6.04 19.52 -0.27
CA ALA A 76 -5.88 20.37 0.89
C ALA A 76 -6.50 21.77 0.66
N PHE A 77 -6.27 22.35 -0.52
CA PHE A 77 -6.89 23.62 -0.92
C PHE A 77 -8.41 23.53 -1.00
N GLY A 78 -8.95 22.47 -1.67
CA GLY A 78 -10.37 22.24 -1.78
C GLY A 78 -11.04 21.99 -0.42
N ALA A 79 -10.44 21.17 0.43
CA ALA A 79 -10.90 20.94 1.80
C ALA A 79 -10.90 22.23 2.62
N HIS A 80 -9.87 23.07 2.48
CA HIS A 80 -9.80 24.37 3.15
C HIS A 80 -10.89 25.32 2.67
N ALA A 81 -11.25 25.28 1.40
CA ALA A 81 -12.30 26.14 0.82
C ALA A 81 -13.72 25.71 1.20
N VAL A 82 -13.95 24.38 1.36
CA VAL A 82 -15.29 23.82 1.56
C VAL A 82 -15.61 23.58 3.04
N VAL A 83 -14.61 23.15 3.85
CA VAL A 83 -14.82 22.87 5.26
C VAL A 83 -14.77 24.18 6.06
N PRO A 84 -15.81 24.53 6.84
CA PRO A 84 -15.83 25.77 7.59
C PRO A 84 -14.60 25.93 8.51
N TYR A 85 -14.02 27.11 8.53
CA TYR A 85 -12.82 27.40 9.35
C TYR A 85 -12.98 26.99 10.83
N ARG A 86 -14.17 27.19 11.40
CA ARG A 86 -14.44 26.78 12.80
C ARG A 86 -14.24 25.28 13.01
N VAL A 87 -14.68 24.45 12.04
CA VAL A 87 -14.48 22.99 12.12
C VAL A 87 -13.00 22.66 12.03
N GLN A 88 -12.30 23.26 11.10
CA GLN A 88 -10.85 23.06 10.92
C GLN A 88 -10.07 23.47 12.18
N ALA A 89 -10.39 24.65 12.76
CA ALA A 89 -9.76 25.14 13.97
C ALA A 89 -10.04 24.23 15.18
N THR A 90 -11.27 23.74 15.32
CA THR A 90 -11.66 22.79 16.38
C THR A 90 -10.86 21.49 16.27
N VAL A 91 -10.81 20.88 15.08
CA VAL A 91 -10.05 19.65 14.86
C VAL A 91 -8.54 19.87 15.05
N ALA A 92 -8.03 21.01 14.61
CA ALA A 92 -6.63 21.39 14.78
C ALA A 92 -6.22 21.55 16.26
N ALA A 93 -7.17 21.93 17.12
CA ALA A 93 -6.95 22.05 18.58
C ALA A 93 -6.99 20.70 19.30
N TRP A 94 -7.43 19.62 18.67
CA TRP A 94 -7.40 18.29 19.27
C TRP A 94 -5.97 17.85 19.60
N PRO A 95 -5.76 17.06 20.65
CA PRO A 95 -4.47 16.44 20.93
C PRO A 95 -3.92 15.69 19.71
N LEU A 96 -2.61 15.73 19.50
CA LEU A 96 -1.99 15.07 18.35
C LEU A 96 -2.36 13.58 18.24
N TRP A 97 -2.34 12.88 19.38
CA TRP A 97 -2.69 11.45 19.41
C TRP A 97 -4.12 11.17 18.92
N THR A 98 -5.09 12.03 19.26
CA THR A 98 -6.49 11.92 18.79
C THR A 98 -6.54 12.05 17.26
N ARG A 99 -5.86 13.06 16.71
CA ARG A 99 -5.78 13.28 15.27
C ARG A 99 -5.07 12.13 14.55
N VAL A 100 -4.02 11.57 15.13
CA VAL A 100 -3.32 10.41 14.60
C VAL A 100 -4.23 9.19 14.57
N VAL A 101 -4.92 8.88 15.68
CA VAL A 101 -5.83 7.72 15.76
C VAL A 101 -6.99 7.86 14.77
N ILE A 102 -7.67 9.01 14.75
CA ILE A 102 -8.77 9.25 13.81
C ILE A 102 -8.26 9.22 12.38
N GLY A 103 -7.16 9.90 12.09
CA GLY A 103 -6.55 9.93 10.77
C GLY A 103 -6.15 8.52 10.29
N PHE A 104 -5.65 7.68 11.20
CA PHE A 104 -5.31 6.30 10.93
C PHE A 104 -6.56 5.46 10.59
N VAL A 105 -7.63 5.54 11.38
CA VAL A 105 -8.87 4.79 11.14
C VAL A 105 -9.54 5.22 9.82
N VAL A 106 -9.69 6.52 9.61
CA VAL A 106 -10.33 7.01 8.36
C VAL A 106 -9.45 6.80 7.14
N GLY A 107 -8.13 6.87 7.33
CA GLY A 107 -7.15 6.54 6.30
C GLY A 107 -7.22 5.07 5.88
N GLU A 108 -7.39 4.17 6.85
CA GLU A 108 -7.55 2.74 6.59
C GLU A 108 -8.85 2.43 5.85
N ILE A 109 -9.97 3.08 6.21
CA ILE A 109 -11.23 2.95 5.48
C ILE A 109 -11.07 3.45 4.03
N GLY A 110 -10.41 4.59 3.84
CA GLY A 110 -10.11 5.11 2.51
C GLY A 110 -9.20 4.19 1.70
N PHE A 111 -8.15 3.65 2.33
CA PHE A 111 -7.26 2.65 1.74
C PHE A 111 -8.04 1.40 1.31
N TYR A 112 -8.88 0.86 2.19
CA TYR A 112 -9.76 -0.29 1.91
C TYR A 112 -10.58 -0.08 0.64
N TRP A 113 -11.25 1.05 0.50
CA TRP A 113 -12.06 1.34 -0.68
C TRP A 113 -11.21 1.53 -1.93
N GLY A 114 -10.09 2.25 -1.85
CA GLY A 114 -9.16 2.39 -2.96
C GLY A 114 -8.64 1.03 -3.44
N HIS A 115 -8.27 0.17 -2.51
CA HIS A 115 -7.77 -1.18 -2.77
C HIS A 115 -8.87 -2.08 -3.38
N ARG A 116 -10.09 -2.04 -2.81
CA ARG A 116 -11.25 -2.76 -3.35
C ARG A 116 -11.59 -2.29 -4.77
N TRP A 117 -11.54 -0.99 -5.04
CA TRP A 117 -11.74 -0.46 -6.39
C TRP A 117 -10.62 -0.88 -7.35
N ALA A 118 -9.39 -0.95 -6.90
CA ALA A 118 -8.28 -1.44 -7.71
C ALA A 118 -8.49 -2.89 -8.15
N HIS A 119 -9.18 -3.71 -7.34
CA HIS A 119 -9.61 -5.07 -7.72
C HIS A 119 -10.86 -5.10 -8.59
N ALA A 120 -11.85 -4.23 -8.30
CA ALA A 120 -13.16 -4.29 -8.93
C ALA A 120 -13.22 -3.61 -10.30
N ILE A 121 -12.46 -2.52 -10.49
CA ILE A 121 -12.50 -1.72 -11.71
C ILE A 121 -11.42 -2.21 -12.68
N PRO A 122 -11.79 -2.74 -13.88
CA PRO A 122 -10.84 -3.35 -14.83
C PRO A 122 -9.68 -2.43 -15.24
N PHE A 123 -9.93 -1.13 -15.35
CA PHE A 123 -8.89 -0.15 -15.65
C PHE A 123 -7.86 -0.04 -14.51
N LEU A 124 -8.30 0.03 -13.26
CA LEU A 124 -7.42 0.11 -12.08
C LEU A 124 -6.67 -1.20 -11.87
N TRP A 125 -7.34 -2.33 -12.08
CA TRP A 125 -6.71 -3.64 -11.99
C TRP A 125 -5.48 -3.79 -12.88
N ARG A 126 -5.45 -3.20 -14.05
CA ARG A 126 -4.27 -3.27 -14.93
C ARG A 126 -2.99 -2.81 -14.22
N PHE A 127 -3.09 -1.80 -13.38
CA PHE A 127 -1.99 -1.28 -12.58
C PHE A 127 -1.75 -2.13 -11.34
N HIS A 128 -2.83 -2.53 -10.66
CA HIS A 128 -2.78 -3.32 -9.42
C HIS A 128 -2.34 -4.77 -9.66
N ALA A 129 -2.61 -5.32 -10.83
CA ALA A 129 -2.14 -6.65 -11.25
C ALA A 129 -0.62 -6.80 -11.17
N VAL A 130 0.15 -5.72 -11.31
CA VAL A 130 1.60 -5.74 -11.10
C VAL A 130 1.94 -6.18 -9.68
N HIS A 131 1.21 -5.70 -8.68
CA HIS A 131 1.37 -6.09 -7.28
C HIS A 131 1.02 -7.56 -7.06
N HIS A 132 -0.12 -8.00 -7.60
CA HIS A 132 -0.59 -9.38 -7.51
C HIS A 132 0.18 -10.38 -8.37
N SER A 133 1.00 -9.95 -9.33
CA SER A 133 1.77 -10.84 -10.21
C SER A 133 2.93 -11.56 -9.52
N ALA A 134 3.09 -11.42 -8.22
CA ALA A 134 4.11 -12.10 -7.44
C ALA A 134 3.70 -13.56 -7.17
N GLU A 135 4.38 -14.53 -7.79
CA GLU A 135 4.20 -15.97 -7.53
C GLU A 135 4.80 -16.40 -6.17
N HIS A 136 5.54 -15.52 -5.52
CA HIS A 136 6.13 -15.69 -4.20
C HIS A 136 5.95 -14.42 -3.39
N VAL A 137 5.18 -14.53 -2.33
CA VAL A 137 4.95 -13.42 -1.40
C VAL A 137 6.04 -13.42 -0.32
N TYR A 138 6.70 -12.28 -0.15
CA TYR A 138 7.74 -12.03 0.84
C TYR A 138 7.82 -10.52 1.11
N PHE A 139 8.61 -10.11 2.10
CA PHE A 139 8.56 -8.71 2.57
C PHE A 139 8.70 -7.66 1.42
N LEU A 140 9.60 -7.85 0.42
CA LEU A 140 9.72 -6.89 -0.69
C LEU A 140 8.55 -6.92 -1.68
N THR A 141 7.65 -7.90 -1.62
CA THR A 141 6.41 -7.87 -2.41
C THR A 141 5.57 -6.63 -2.09
N SER A 142 5.65 -6.13 -0.86
CA SER A 142 5.04 -4.86 -0.46
C SER A 142 5.43 -3.67 -1.35
N ALA A 143 6.66 -3.64 -1.82
CA ALA A 143 7.15 -2.57 -2.68
C ALA A 143 6.85 -2.79 -4.17
N ARG A 144 6.49 -4.02 -4.59
CA ARG A 144 6.18 -4.37 -5.97
C ARG A 144 4.79 -3.88 -6.35
N ALA A 145 4.68 -2.64 -6.74
CA ALA A 145 3.45 -2.01 -7.19
C ALA A 145 3.75 -1.04 -8.34
N HIS A 146 2.80 -0.87 -9.25
CA HIS A 146 2.93 0.20 -10.26
C HIS A 146 2.85 1.56 -9.55
N PRO A 147 3.73 2.55 -9.87
CA PRO A 147 3.73 3.84 -9.17
C PRO A 147 2.38 4.56 -9.18
N LEU A 148 1.63 4.49 -10.28
CA LEU A 148 0.30 5.10 -10.37
C LEU A 148 -0.73 4.41 -9.48
N ASP A 149 -0.67 3.10 -9.35
CA ASP A 149 -1.48 2.34 -8.39
C ASP A 149 -1.18 2.75 -6.95
N ASN A 150 0.11 2.82 -6.60
CA ASN A 150 0.56 3.26 -5.29
C ASN A 150 0.08 4.69 -4.98
N VAL A 151 0.15 5.60 -5.95
CA VAL A 151 -0.37 6.98 -5.82
C VAL A 151 -1.89 6.96 -5.60
N PHE A 152 -2.64 6.21 -6.41
CA PHE A 152 -4.09 6.11 -6.32
C PHE A 152 -4.55 5.60 -4.95
N ILE A 153 -4.00 4.47 -4.48
CA ILE A 153 -4.38 3.87 -3.20
C ILE A 153 -4.00 4.79 -2.04
N ARG A 154 -2.81 5.43 -2.08
CA ARG A 154 -2.39 6.41 -1.07
C ARG A 154 -3.30 7.64 -1.04
N LEU A 155 -3.75 8.13 -2.19
CA LEU A 155 -4.71 9.23 -2.24
C LEU A 155 -6.02 8.83 -1.57
N CYS A 156 -6.56 7.65 -1.88
CA CYS A 156 -7.77 7.15 -1.23
C CYS A 156 -7.64 7.08 0.29
N GLY A 157 -6.47 6.68 0.81
CA GLY A 157 -6.19 6.64 2.25
C GLY A 157 -6.00 8.03 2.88
N LEU A 158 -5.39 8.98 2.17
CA LEU A 158 -5.08 10.31 2.75
C LEU A 158 -6.23 11.31 2.61
N VAL A 159 -7.03 11.24 1.54
CA VAL A 159 -8.14 12.18 1.27
C VAL A 159 -9.09 12.34 2.45
N PRO A 160 -9.60 11.27 3.09
CA PRO A 160 -10.48 11.41 4.24
C PRO A 160 -9.85 12.17 5.41
N ALA A 161 -8.56 11.96 5.67
CA ALA A 161 -7.85 12.65 6.74
C ALA A 161 -7.70 14.15 6.47
N TYR A 162 -7.51 14.55 5.21
CA TYR A 162 -7.50 15.97 4.80
C TYR A 162 -8.88 16.60 4.88
N ILE A 163 -9.93 15.92 4.40
CA ILE A 163 -11.31 16.41 4.43
C ILE A 163 -11.78 16.63 5.88
N LEU A 164 -11.46 15.70 6.78
CA LEU A 164 -11.79 15.82 8.22
C LEU A 164 -10.91 16.83 8.96
N GLY A 165 -9.89 17.39 8.32
CA GLY A 165 -8.98 18.37 8.93
C GLY A 165 -7.97 17.78 9.91
N VAL A 166 -7.95 16.46 10.15
CA VAL A 166 -6.97 15.83 11.06
C VAL A 166 -5.54 15.88 10.51
N ALA A 167 -5.40 15.98 9.18
CA ALA A 167 -4.14 16.19 8.47
C ALA A 167 -4.02 17.62 7.91
N SER A 168 -4.66 18.61 8.55
CA SER A 168 -4.69 19.97 8.04
C SER A 168 -3.28 20.60 8.01
N PRO A 169 -2.86 21.19 6.88
CA PRO A 169 -1.60 21.91 6.78
C PRO A 169 -1.59 23.24 7.57
N LEU A 170 -2.77 23.68 8.07
CA LEU A 170 -2.91 24.91 8.83
C LEU A 170 -2.30 24.86 10.24
N THR A 171 -1.89 23.68 10.70
CA THR A 171 -1.25 23.52 11.99
C THR A 171 0.21 23.10 11.86
N PRO A 172 1.12 23.55 12.72
CA PRO A 172 2.53 23.12 12.68
C PRO A 172 2.69 21.59 12.77
N SER A 173 1.76 20.91 13.44
CA SER A 173 1.74 19.44 13.56
C SER A 173 0.85 18.74 12.53
N GLY A 174 0.17 19.49 11.65
CA GLY A 174 -0.75 18.92 10.66
C GLY A 174 -0.07 18.03 9.62
N SER A 175 1.18 18.31 9.29
CA SER A 175 2.00 17.49 8.40
C SER A 175 2.52 16.20 9.04
N ILE A 176 2.52 16.08 10.36
CA ILE A 176 3.00 14.89 11.09
C ILE A 176 2.00 13.74 10.94
N VAL A 177 0.69 14.02 10.97
CA VAL A 177 -0.35 12.99 10.90
C VAL A 177 -0.24 12.14 9.64
N PRO A 178 -0.24 12.68 8.41
CA PRO A 178 -0.09 11.87 7.20
C PRO A 178 1.27 11.15 7.13
N VAL A 179 2.34 11.75 7.66
CA VAL A 179 3.66 11.10 7.73
C VAL A 179 3.59 9.85 8.62
N LEU A 180 2.99 9.94 9.80
CA LEU A 180 2.85 8.81 10.72
C LEU A 180 1.97 7.71 10.14
N ILE A 181 0.85 8.08 9.50
CA ILE A 181 -0.05 7.12 8.82
C ILE A 181 0.71 6.37 7.72
N VAL A 182 1.39 7.09 6.82
CA VAL A 182 2.12 6.48 5.70
C VAL A 182 3.28 5.63 6.21
N LEU A 183 4.01 6.08 7.23
CA LEU A 183 5.11 5.32 7.82
C LEU A 183 4.61 4.01 8.43
N ALA A 184 3.56 4.07 9.27
CA ALA A 184 2.97 2.90 9.90
C ALA A 184 2.46 1.91 8.85
N ALA A 185 1.67 2.37 7.86
CA ALA A 185 1.16 1.55 6.79
C ALA A 185 2.28 0.92 5.94
N THR A 186 3.36 1.65 5.67
CA THR A 186 4.50 1.14 4.90
C THR A 186 5.24 0.04 5.67
N LEU A 187 5.57 0.26 6.93
CA LEU A 187 6.26 -0.75 7.76
C LEU A 187 5.39 -1.99 7.96
N TRP A 188 4.10 -1.78 8.19
CA TRP A 188 3.15 -2.88 8.33
C TRP A 188 2.96 -3.63 7.01
N GLY A 189 2.96 -2.93 5.89
CA GLY A 189 2.92 -3.52 4.55
C GLY A 189 4.06 -4.53 4.34
N PHE A 190 5.30 -4.21 4.73
CA PHE A 190 6.42 -5.16 4.67
C PHE A 190 6.18 -6.39 5.57
N PHE A 191 5.61 -6.20 6.76
CA PHE A 191 5.33 -7.28 7.68
C PHE A 191 4.24 -8.24 7.17
N ILE A 192 3.10 -7.73 6.68
CA ILE A 192 1.99 -8.59 6.22
C ILE A 192 2.32 -9.36 4.94
N HIS A 193 3.25 -8.85 4.12
CA HIS A 193 3.76 -9.57 2.96
C HIS A 193 4.88 -10.56 3.31
N ALA A 194 5.51 -10.45 4.49
CA ALA A 194 6.63 -11.31 4.83
C ALA A 194 6.23 -12.80 4.77
N ASN A 195 7.14 -13.64 4.26
CA ASN A 195 6.96 -15.09 4.13
C ASN A 195 7.04 -15.78 5.49
N LEU A 196 6.10 -15.45 6.37
CA LEU A 196 6.06 -15.91 7.76
C LEU A 196 4.86 -16.82 8.00
N ARG A 197 5.08 -17.96 8.67
CA ARG A 197 4.02 -18.89 9.11
C ARG A 197 3.21 -18.40 10.31
N TRP A 198 3.40 -17.13 10.71
CA TRP A 198 2.72 -16.57 11.86
C TRP A 198 1.26 -16.24 11.53
N ARG A 199 0.36 -16.83 12.28
CA ARG A 199 -1.09 -16.57 12.17
C ARG A 199 -1.58 -15.52 13.14
N LEU A 200 -0.89 -15.34 14.28
CA LEU A 200 -1.19 -14.39 15.36
C LEU A 200 -2.70 -14.33 15.70
N ARG A 201 -3.32 -15.51 15.78
CA ARG A 201 -4.78 -15.69 15.90
C ARG A 201 -5.46 -14.83 16.96
N PRO A 202 -4.92 -14.66 18.18
CA PRO A 202 -5.60 -13.87 19.21
C PRO A 202 -5.85 -12.42 18.80
N ILE A 203 -5.00 -11.86 17.92
CA ILE A 203 -5.06 -10.46 17.51
C ILE A 203 -5.36 -10.29 16.01
N GLY A 204 -5.46 -11.37 15.23
CA GLY A 204 -5.62 -11.31 13.77
C GLY A 204 -6.96 -10.75 13.28
N TRP A 205 -7.93 -10.54 14.16
CA TRP A 205 -9.16 -9.80 13.88
C TRP A 205 -8.99 -8.29 14.10
N LEU A 206 -8.06 -7.90 14.96
CA LEU A 206 -7.79 -6.50 15.33
C LEU A 206 -6.75 -5.88 14.39
N ILE A 207 -5.68 -6.63 14.09
CA ILE A 207 -4.57 -6.14 13.26
C ILE A 207 -4.19 -7.17 12.20
N ALA A 208 -3.97 -6.70 10.97
CA ALA A 208 -3.64 -7.56 9.83
C ALA A 208 -2.33 -8.34 10.06
N THR A 209 -2.35 -9.61 9.70
CA THR A 209 -1.25 -10.55 9.87
C THR A 209 -0.79 -11.08 8.51
N PRO A 210 0.40 -11.70 8.39
CA PRO A 210 0.77 -12.39 7.17
C PRO A 210 -0.30 -13.41 6.73
N ALA A 211 -0.91 -14.15 7.66
CA ALA A 211 -1.96 -15.12 7.33
C ALA A 211 -3.21 -14.47 6.71
N PHE A 212 -3.59 -13.27 7.13
CA PHE A 212 -4.69 -12.50 6.56
C PHE A 212 -4.36 -12.03 5.14
N HIS A 213 -3.20 -11.41 4.97
CA HIS A 213 -2.84 -10.76 3.71
C HIS A 213 -2.38 -11.75 2.63
N HIS A 214 -1.81 -12.89 3.01
CA HIS A 214 -1.46 -13.94 2.05
C HIS A 214 -2.69 -14.49 1.32
N TRP A 215 -3.86 -14.55 1.97
CA TRP A 215 -5.11 -14.90 1.30
C TRP A 215 -5.54 -13.88 0.26
N HIS A 216 -5.25 -12.61 0.47
CA HIS A 216 -5.46 -11.57 -0.52
C HIS A 216 -4.61 -11.77 -1.78
N HIS A 217 -3.38 -12.29 -1.66
CA HIS A 217 -2.50 -12.60 -2.77
C HIS A 217 -2.71 -13.98 -3.40
N THR A 218 -3.71 -14.75 -2.95
CA THR A 218 -3.95 -16.09 -3.48
C THR A 218 -4.26 -16.06 -4.98
N LEU A 219 -3.80 -17.09 -5.70
CA LEU A 219 -4.27 -17.36 -7.04
C LEU A 219 -5.66 -18.02 -6.93
N GLY A 220 -6.69 -17.42 -7.52
CA GLY A 220 -8.06 -17.94 -7.51
C GLY A 220 -9.09 -16.98 -6.89
N GLU A 221 -10.29 -17.47 -6.62
CA GLU A 221 -11.49 -16.69 -6.26
C GLU A 221 -11.34 -15.90 -4.94
N SER A 222 -10.61 -16.42 -3.96
CA SER A 222 -10.41 -15.75 -2.68
C SER A 222 -9.50 -14.52 -2.73
N ARG A 223 -8.91 -14.21 -3.89
CA ARG A 223 -8.08 -13.02 -4.14
C ARG A 223 -8.84 -11.71 -3.88
N ASP A 224 -10.12 -11.66 -4.19
CA ASP A 224 -10.95 -10.46 -4.05
C ASP A 224 -11.54 -10.33 -2.63
N ARG A 225 -10.71 -10.59 -1.62
CA ARG A 225 -10.98 -10.50 -0.18
C ARG A 225 -9.82 -9.80 0.55
N ASN A 226 -10.01 -9.41 1.81
CA ASN A 226 -8.97 -8.91 2.70
C ASN A 226 -8.27 -7.64 2.16
N PHE A 227 -9.03 -6.60 1.84
CA PHE A 227 -8.52 -5.36 1.25
C PHE A 227 -7.88 -4.41 2.27
N ALA A 228 -8.19 -4.53 3.57
CA ALA A 228 -7.58 -3.71 4.61
C ALA A 228 -6.07 -3.94 4.72
N SER A 229 -5.30 -2.88 4.96
CA SER A 229 -3.86 -2.98 5.13
C SER A 229 -3.44 -3.32 6.55
N MET A 230 -4.14 -2.77 7.55
CA MET A 230 -3.79 -2.93 8.95
C MET A 230 -4.96 -3.34 9.85
N LEU A 231 -6.21 -3.00 9.52
CA LEU A 231 -7.38 -3.18 10.38
C LEU A 231 -8.41 -4.16 9.78
N PRO A 232 -8.26 -5.47 9.95
CA PRO A 232 -9.13 -6.50 9.34
C PRO A 232 -10.62 -6.36 9.67
N TRP A 233 -10.96 -5.69 10.78
CA TRP A 233 -12.34 -5.41 11.13
C TRP A 233 -13.05 -4.50 10.10
N VAL A 234 -12.30 -3.74 9.28
CA VAL A 234 -12.86 -3.01 8.13
C VAL A 234 -13.40 -4.01 7.11
N ASP A 235 -12.65 -5.08 6.80
CA ASP A 235 -13.14 -6.17 5.95
C ASP A 235 -14.34 -6.91 6.55
N MET A 236 -14.39 -7.04 7.88
CA MET A 236 -15.55 -7.65 8.55
C MET A 236 -16.79 -6.78 8.38
N ILE A 237 -16.67 -5.45 8.54
CA ILE A 237 -17.78 -4.50 8.35
C ILE A 237 -18.32 -4.55 6.91
N PHE A 238 -17.43 -4.64 5.92
CA PHE A 238 -17.80 -4.62 4.51
C PHE A 238 -17.92 -6.01 3.86
N GLY A 239 -17.88 -7.09 4.66
CA GLY A 239 -18.17 -8.46 4.22
C GLY A 239 -17.09 -9.11 3.35
N THR A 240 -15.85 -8.61 3.41
CA THR A 240 -14.72 -9.12 2.61
C THR A 240 -13.65 -9.86 3.43
N TYR A 241 -13.87 -10.04 4.73
CA TYR A 241 -12.94 -10.78 5.59
C TYR A 241 -12.88 -12.26 5.23
N HIS A 242 -11.68 -12.80 5.02
CA HIS A 242 -11.41 -14.20 4.72
C HIS A 242 -10.11 -14.68 5.37
N ALA A 243 -10.19 -15.44 6.43
CA ALA A 243 -9.03 -15.99 7.13
C ALA A 243 -9.29 -17.43 7.63
N PRO A 244 -9.22 -18.43 6.75
CA PRO A 244 -9.42 -19.84 7.11
C PRO A 244 -8.45 -20.28 8.21
N ARG A 245 -8.99 -20.97 9.22
CA ARG A 245 -8.27 -21.24 10.49
C ARG A 245 -7.04 -22.12 10.35
N GLN A 246 -7.01 -23.05 9.40
CA GLN A 246 -5.95 -24.06 9.30
C GLN A 246 -5.26 -24.10 7.94
N GLN A 247 -5.70 -23.28 6.99
CA GLN A 247 -5.23 -23.31 5.61
C GLN A 247 -4.35 -22.10 5.30
N TRP A 248 -3.54 -22.26 4.29
CA TRP A 248 -2.77 -21.23 3.61
C TRP A 248 -3.08 -21.31 2.11
N PRO A 249 -2.94 -20.22 1.36
CA PRO A 249 -3.05 -20.25 -0.09
C PRO A 249 -2.17 -21.33 -0.70
N ALA A 250 -2.71 -22.10 -1.65
CA ALA A 250 -1.97 -23.14 -2.37
C ALA A 250 -0.97 -22.53 -3.35
N ALA A 251 -1.33 -21.40 -3.95
CA ALA A 251 -0.51 -20.65 -4.92
C ALA A 251 -0.80 -19.15 -4.81
N TYR A 252 0.16 -18.34 -5.25
CA TYR A 252 0.08 -16.89 -5.34
C TYR A 252 0.19 -16.45 -6.80
N GLY A 253 -0.26 -15.24 -7.10
CA GLY A 253 -0.12 -14.65 -8.41
C GLY A 253 -1.45 -14.38 -9.10
N ILE A 254 -1.38 -14.23 -10.40
CA ILE A 254 -2.51 -13.99 -11.30
C ILE A 254 -2.42 -14.92 -12.51
N ASP A 255 -3.55 -15.16 -13.18
CA ASP A 255 -3.61 -16.02 -14.37
C ASP A 255 -2.89 -15.37 -15.58
N ASP A 256 -2.91 -14.03 -15.64
CA ASP A 256 -2.27 -13.27 -16.70
C ASP A 256 -0.74 -13.28 -16.57
N LYS A 257 -0.05 -13.55 -17.68
CA LYS A 257 1.42 -13.47 -17.72
C LYS A 257 1.88 -12.02 -17.95
N LEU A 258 2.47 -11.42 -16.93
CA LEU A 258 3.11 -10.12 -17.08
C LEU A 258 4.55 -10.26 -17.61
N PRO A 259 5.07 -9.23 -18.31
CA PRO A 259 6.48 -9.19 -18.71
C PRO A 259 7.43 -9.39 -17.52
N GLU A 260 8.56 -10.07 -17.74
CA GLU A 260 9.54 -10.32 -16.67
C GLU A 260 10.34 -9.05 -16.29
N SER A 261 10.55 -8.12 -17.22
CA SER A 261 11.32 -6.90 -16.99
C SER A 261 10.52 -5.83 -16.26
N LEU A 262 11.20 -5.02 -15.44
CA LEU A 262 10.62 -3.87 -14.76
C LEU A 262 9.95 -2.91 -15.76
N ALA A 263 10.66 -2.51 -16.81
CA ALA A 263 10.13 -1.63 -17.86
C ALA A 263 8.91 -2.23 -18.56
N GLY A 264 8.94 -3.54 -18.86
CA GLY A 264 7.80 -4.23 -19.43
C GLY A 264 6.57 -4.19 -18.55
N GLN A 265 6.73 -4.38 -17.23
CA GLN A 265 5.63 -4.31 -16.26
C GLN A 265 5.10 -2.87 -16.09
N LEU A 266 5.96 -1.87 -16.12
CA LEU A 266 5.53 -0.46 -16.07
C LEU A 266 4.75 -0.03 -17.33
N LEU A 267 5.06 -0.61 -18.49
CA LEU A 267 4.34 -0.31 -19.74
C LEU A 267 3.11 -1.19 -19.96
N HIS A 268 3.02 -2.33 -19.26
CA HIS A 268 1.94 -3.29 -19.45
C HIS A 268 0.53 -2.70 -19.27
N PRO A 269 0.22 -1.91 -18.23
CA PRO A 269 -1.12 -1.35 -18.03
C PRO A 269 -1.63 -0.50 -19.19
N PHE A 270 -0.73 0.10 -19.95
CA PHE A 270 -1.08 0.97 -21.08
C PHE A 270 -1.27 0.20 -22.41
N ARG A 271 -0.81 -1.06 -22.46
CA ARG A 271 -0.87 -1.91 -23.66
C ARG A 271 -1.89 -3.04 -23.55
N ALA A 272 -2.20 -3.47 -22.33
CA ALA A 272 -3.13 -4.57 -22.10
C ALA A 272 -4.57 -4.16 -22.42
N SER A 273 -5.31 -5.04 -23.10
CA SER A 273 -6.76 -4.96 -23.14
C SER A 273 -7.33 -5.29 -21.77
N PRO A 274 -8.50 -4.74 -21.37
CA PRO A 274 -9.15 -5.14 -20.14
C PRO A 274 -9.34 -6.66 -20.12
N PRO A 275 -9.06 -7.36 -19.00
CA PRO A 275 -9.33 -8.78 -18.89
C PRO A 275 -10.83 -9.01 -19.08
N ALA A 276 -11.19 -9.89 -20.02
CA ALA A 276 -12.57 -10.18 -20.38
C ALA A 276 -13.41 -10.72 -19.19
N ASP A 277 -12.75 -11.31 -18.20
CA ASP A 277 -13.37 -11.97 -17.05
C ASP A 277 -13.74 -11.04 -15.89
N ARG A 278 -13.25 -9.78 -15.86
CA ARG A 278 -13.51 -8.84 -14.76
C ARG A 278 -14.65 -7.86 -15.00
N ALA A 279 -15.44 -8.05 -16.05
CA ALA A 279 -16.67 -7.29 -16.29
C ALA A 279 -17.85 -7.72 -15.41
N ARG A 280 -17.68 -8.70 -14.50
CA ARG A 280 -18.73 -9.13 -13.59
C ARG A 280 -18.83 -8.18 -12.39
N PRO A 281 -20.03 -7.60 -12.11
CA PRO A 281 -20.25 -6.78 -10.92
C PRO A 281 -20.07 -7.62 -9.65
N LEU A 282 -19.43 -7.05 -8.62
CA LEU A 282 -19.28 -7.62 -7.27
C LEU A 282 -20.64 -7.87 -6.53
N ALA A 283 -21.77 -7.78 -7.22
CA ALA A 283 -23.11 -7.76 -6.64
C ALA A 283 -23.85 -9.12 -6.62
N ALA A 284 -23.23 -10.25 -6.98
CA ALA A 284 -23.96 -11.49 -7.22
C ALA A 284 -23.71 -12.64 -6.23
N GLU A 285 -23.02 -12.42 -5.10
CA GLU A 285 -22.82 -13.48 -4.09
C GLU A 285 -23.34 -13.06 -2.71
N GLN A 286 -24.62 -12.73 -2.63
CA GLN A 286 -25.41 -12.73 -1.39
C GLN A 286 -26.63 -13.61 -1.63
N SER A 287 -26.46 -14.90 -1.51
CA SER A 287 -27.56 -15.85 -1.28
C SER A 287 -27.06 -16.98 -0.38
#